data_fe49931ad77ef2f0c044d02e3204dc3c
#
_entry.id   fe49931ad77ef2f0c044d02e3204dc3c
#
_cell.length_a   1.000
_cell.length_b   1.000
_cell.length_c   1.000
_cell.angle_alpha   90.00
_cell.angle_beta   90.00
_cell.angle_gamma   90.00
#
_symmetry.space_group_name_H-M   'P 1'
#
loop_
_entity.id
_entity.type
_entity.pdbx_description
1 polymer ?
#
loop_
_entity_poly.entity_id
_entity_poly.type
_entity_poly.pdbx_seq_one_letter_code
_entity_poly.pdbx_strand_id
1 'polypeptide(L)'
;MAGRSIQGSEALAAKIKSRRNELGLTIEEAALKAGVGTKTWSRYEAGESIRMDKCKGICKALNWHTFPDEEVDERIETDEYREHRAWSSFLEKNFGSKAAMCFAAGSDILWDNINQDMEELAAMPKGSHIGQLGVSWLKEDLPEQFLVHYNYEFLYRMKCVLYEMIEWAHEGSDMKAHTVLQELILYLCNEEAETLIEMCGGLDEAEKEEDLDSEDWVFDLLDDEDIITCLYSNRYLTEDNIYHFSHWDERQFWVDSEA
;
A
#
# COMPACT_ATOMS: atom_id res chain seq x y z
N MET A 1 -13.70 -7.21 3.19
CA MET A 1 -13.63 -7.42 4.66
C MET A 1 -12.99 -6.19 5.29
N ALA A 2 -13.29 -5.87 6.54
CA ALA A 2 -12.54 -4.81 7.23
C ALA A 2 -11.09 -5.29 7.40
N GLY A 3 -10.10 -4.44 7.11
CA GLY A 3 -8.70 -4.76 7.29
C GLY A 3 -8.40 -5.24 8.71
N ARG A 4 -7.36 -6.06 8.87
CA ARG A 4 -6.94 -6.61 10.17
C ARG A 4 -6.69 -5.45 11.14
N SER A 5 -7.18 -5.56 12.38
CA SER A 5 -7.05 -4.49 13.37
C SER A 5 -6.68 -5.05 14.73
N ILE A 6 -5.79 -4.36 15.42
CA ILE A 6 -5.50 -4.60 16.83
C ILE A 6 -6.71 -4.15 17.65
N GLN A 7 -7.17 -5.01 18.54
CA GLN A 7 -8.28 -4.68 19.40
C GLN A 7 -7.85 -3.56 20.37
N GLY A 8 -8.57 -2.45 20.34
CA GLY A 8 -8.30 -1.36 21.25
C GLY A 8 -8.49 -1.77 22.71
N SER A 9 -7.62 -1.30 23.56
CA SER A 9 -7.70 -1.49 25.01
C SER A 9 -7.40 -0.18 25.74
N GLU A 10 -7.93 -0.03 26.96
CA GLU A 10 -7.60 1.13 27.82
C GLU A 10 -6.10 1.20 28.13
N ALA A 11 -5.45 0.04 28.24
CA ALA A 11 -4.01 -0.05 28.50
C ALA A 11 -3.19 0.47 27.32
N LEU A 12 -3.53 0.04 26.09
CA LEU A 12 -2.87 0.52 24.87
C LEU A 12 -3.11 2.02 24.66
N ALA A 13 -4.35 2.47 24.81
CA ALA A 13 -4.70 3.89 24.73
C ALA A 13 -3.90 4.75 25.71
N ALA A 14 -3.74 4.27 26.96
CA ALA A 14 -2.93 4.94 27.97
C ALA A 14 -1.45 4.99 27.58
N LYS A 15 -0.89 3.90 27.03
CA LYS A 15 0.49 3.85 26.52
C LYS A 15 0.71 4.87 25.40
N ILE A 16 -0.17 4.92 24.39
CA ILE A 16 -0.12 5.87 23.27
C ILE A 16 -0.15 7.31 23.79
N LYS A 17 -1.12 7.62 24.63
CA LYS A 17 -1.31 8.97 25.19
C LYS A 17 -0.13 9.40 26.08
N SER A 18 0.36 8.50 26.96
CA SER A 18 1.51 8.78 27.81
C SER A 18 2.74 9.09 26.98
N ARG A 19 3.03 8.25 25.97
CA ARG A 19 4.20 8.43 25.13
C ARG A 19 4.14 9.69 24.29
N ARG A 20 2.97 10.02 23.74
CA ARG A 20 2.77 11.30 23.04
C ARG A 20 3.08 12.49 23.96
N ASN A 21 2.59 12.47 25.19
CA ASN A 21 2.84 13.53 26.17
C ASN A 21 4.31 13.61 26.59
N GLU A 22 5.00 12.48 26.77
CA GLU A 22 6.44 12.42 27.05
C GLU A 22 7.26 13.08 25.93
N LEU A 23 6.85 12.91 24.70
CA LEU A 23 7.48 13.53 23.52
C LEU A 23 7.07 14.99 23.32
N GLY A 24 6.18 15.52 24.15
CA GLY A 24 5.68 16.90 24.06
C GLY A 24 4.83 17.19 22.83
N LEU A 25 4.29 16.14 22.18
CA LEU A 25 3.50 16.29 20.96
C LEU A 25 2.03 16.63 21.29
N THR A 26 1.45 17.54 20.51
CA THR A 26 -0.01 17.71 20.44
C THR A 26 -0.65 16.52 19.74
N ILE A 27 -1.98 16.40 19.82
CA ILE A 27 -2.72 15.36 19.08
C ILE A 27 -2.54 15.56 17.57
N GLU A 28 -2.57 16.82 17.12
CA GLU A 28 -2.39 17.18 15.71
C GLU A 28 -0.99 16.79 15.19
N GLU A 29 0.05 17.09 15.97
CA GLU A 29 1.44 16.75 15.61
C GLU A 29 1.67 15.24 15.58
N ALA A 30 1.10 14.51 16.53
CA ALA A 30 1.22 13.05 16.58
C ALA A 30 0.45 12.39 15.43
N ALA A 31 -0.76 12.86 15.16
CA ALA A 31 -1.57 12.40 14.02
C ALA A 31 -0.85 12.65 12.69
N LEU A 32 -0.29 13.85 12.52
CA LEU A 32 0.48 14.21 11.33
C LEU A 32 1.70 13.29 11.13
N LYS A 33 2.46 13.04 12.20
CA LYS A 33 3.63 12.14 12.13
C LYS A 33 3.26 10.69 11.89
N ALA A 34 2.08 10.26 12.36
CA ALA A 34 1.59 8.90 12.20
C ALA A 34 0.90 8.66 10.84
N GLY A 35 0.70 9.71 10.03
CA GLY A 35 -0.03 9.59 8.79
C GLY A 35 -1.52 9.27 8.98
N VAL A 36 -2.14 9.80 10.03
CA VAL A 36 -3.58 9.62 10.30
C VAL A 36 -4.26 10.96 10.60
N GLY A 37 -5.56 11.02 10.40
CA GLY A 37 -6.33 12.21 10.77
C GLY A 37 -6.36 12.42 12.30
N THR A 38 -6.40 13.67 12.75
CA THR A 38 -6.49 14.06 14.18
C THR A 38 -7.63 13.36 14.91
N LYS A 39 -8.79 13.22 14.25
CA LYS A 39 -9.93 12.49 14.80
C LYS A 39 -9.64 11.00 14.99
N THR A 40 -8.92 10.41 14.07
CA THR A 40 -8.51 8.99 14.15
C THR A 40 -7.53 8.78 15.30
N TRP A 41 -6.53 9.67 15.44
CA TRP A 41 -5.61 9.62 16.59
C TRP A 41 -6.36 9.73 17.92
N SER A 42 -7.30 10.66 18.05
CA SER A 42 -8.13 10.81 19.26
C SER A 42 -8.91 9.55 19.61
N ARG A 43 -9.37 8.80 18.60
CA ARG A 43 -10.05 7.51 18.78
C ARG A 43 -9.10 6.44 19.31
N TYR A 44 -7.84 6.41 18.85
CA TYR A 44 -6.81 5.51 19.36
C TYR A 44 -6.51 5.79 20.84
N GLU A 45 -6.39 7.07 21.23
CA GLU A 45 -6.23 7.45 22.65
C GLU A 45 -7.50 7.24 23.48
N ALA A 46 -8.63 6.99 22.86
CA ALA A 46 -9.89 6.62 23.52
C ALA A 46 -10.10 5.08 23.62
N GLY A 47 -9.14 4.28 23.13
CA GLY A 47 -9.20 2.82 23.22
C GLY A 47 -9.98 2.15 22.10
N GLU A 48 -10.19 2.82 20.97
CA GLU A 48 -10.75 2.18 19.80
C GLU A 48 -9.71 1.31 19.08
N SER A 49 -10.18 0.38 18.25
CA SER A 49 -9.32 -0.53 17.50
C SER A 49 -8.41 0.23 16.54
N ILE A 50 -7.18 -0.26 16.39
CA ILE A 50 -6.15 0.31 15.53
C ILE A 50 -5.96 -0.64 14.35
N ARG A 51 -6.07 -0.13 13.15
CA ARG A 51 -5.76 -0.90 11.95
C ARG A 51 -4.27 -1.24 11.90
N MET A 52 -3.93 -2.45 11.50
CA MET A 52 -2.55 -2.93 11.44
C MET A 52 -1.68 -2.05 10.54
N ASP A 53 -2.20 -1.65 9.36
CA ASP A 53 -1.52 -0.76 8.42
C ASP A 53 -1.16 0.63 8.99
N LYS A 54 -1.78 1.06 10.09
CA LYS A 54 -1.48 2.34 10.76
C LYS A 54 -0.48 2.21 11.93
N CYS A 55 -0.16 0.98 12.34
CA CYS A 55 0.77 0.77 13.48
C CYS A 55 2.19 1.27 13.20
N LYS A 56 2.71 1.10 11.96
CA LYS A 56 4.02 1.64 11.56
C LYS A 56 4.08 3.17 11.76
N GLY A 57 3.04 3.88 11.32
CA GLY A 57 2.97 5.33 11.50
C GLY A 57 2.88 5.73 12.98
N ILE A 58 2.13 4.99 13.80
CA ILE A 58 2.05 5.23 15.24
C ILE A 58 3.42 4.99 15.89
N CYS A 59 4.11 3.91 15.55
CA CYS A 59 5.48 3.65 16.00
C CYS A 59 6.43 4.79 15.63
N LYS A 60 6.39 5.25 14.38
CA LYS A 60 7.18 6.39 13.89
C LYS A 60 6.87 7.68 14.69
N ALA A 61 5.60 7.98 14.91
CA ALA A 61 5.17 9.16 15.65
C ALA A 61 5.62 9.15 17.11
N LEU A 62 5.59 7.97 17.75
CA LEU A 62 5.88 7.78 19.16
C LEU A 62 7.31 7.34 19.46
N ASN A 63 8.15 7.22 18.42
CA ASN A 63 9.53 6.76 18.55
C ASN A 63 9.61 5.38 19.24
N TRP A 64 8.71 4.49 18.87
CA TRP A 64 8.69 3.09 19.28
C TRP A 64 9.41 2.22 18.26
N HIS A 65 10.23 1.28 18.72
CA HIS A 65 10.88 0.29 17.85
C HIS A 65 9.91 -0.83 17.40
N THR A 66 8.96 -1.16 18.30
CA THR A 66 7.92 -2.14 18.08
C THR A 66 6.62 -1.62 18.67
N PHE A 67 5.49 -2.06 18.10
CA PHE A 67 4.19 -1.69 18.65
C PHE A 67 4.00 -2.37 20.03
N PRO A 68 3.52 -1.67 21.09
CA PRO A 68 3.54 -2.15 22.46
C PRO A 68 2.40 -3.14 22.79
N ASP A 69 1.81 -3.78 21.84
CA ASP A 69 0.81 -4.81 22.06
C ASP A 69 1.52 -6.16 22.20
N GLU A 70 1.52 -6.73 23.41
CA GLU A 70 2.19 -7.99 23.71
C GLU A 70 1.45 -9.22 23.14
N GLU A 71 0.26 -9.00 22.53
CA GLU A 71 -0.57 -10.08 21.95
C GLU A 71 -0.45 -10.16 20.40
N VAL A 72 0.39 -9.33 19.76
CA VAL A 72 0.60 -9.38 18.30
C VAL A 72 1.75 -10.33 17.95
N ASP A 73 1.76 -11.53 18.48
CA ASP A 73 2.55 -12.65 17.97
C ASP A 73 1.66 -13.60 17.10
N GLU A 74 0.62 -13.06 16.51
CA GLU A 74 -0.17 -13.76 15.52
C GLU A 74 0.41 -13.46 14.13
N ARG A 75 1.26 -14.36 13.68
CA ARG A 75 1.73 -14.41 12.30
C ARG A 75 0.54 -14.43 11.36
N ILE A 76 0.71 -13.84 10.18
CA ILE A 76 -0.34 -13.87 9.16
C ILE A 76 -0.40 -15.26 8.56
N GLU A 77 -1.59 -15.85 8.57
CA GLU A 77 -1.88 -17.03 7.78
C GLU A 77 -2.45 -16.58 6.43
N THR A 78 -1.87 -17.00 5.32
CA THR A 78 -2.35 -16.65 3.97
C THR A 78 -3.77 -17.13 3.75
N ASP A 79 -4.17 -18.23 4.38
CA ASP A 79 -5.51 -18.79 4.32
C ASP A 79 -6.61 -17.85 4.83
N GLU A 80 -6.29 -16.91 5.71
CA GLU A 80 -7.26 -15.89 6.16
C GLU A 80 -7.75 -14.99 5.01
N TYR A 81 -6.93 -14.83 3.98
CA TYR A 81 -7.24 -14.00 2.82
C TYR A 81 -7.88 -14.76 1.66
N ARG A 82 -7.99 -16.10 1.71
CA ARG A 82 -8.55 -16.92 0.62
C ARG A 82 -10.00 -16.56 0.26
N GLU A 83 -10.78 -16.10 1.23
CA GLU A 83 -12.15 -15.63 0.98
C GLU A 83 -12.22 -14.13 0.63
N HIS A 84 -11.10 -13.46 0.56
CA HIS A 84 -11.05 -12.04 0.20
C HIS A 84 -11.42 -11.86 -1.27
N ARG A 85 -12.17 -10.78 -1.60
CA ARG A 85 -12.60 -10.49 -2.96
C ARG A 85 -11.44 -10.34 -3.95
N ALA A 86 -10.32 -9.81 -3.49
CA ALA A 86 -9.13 -9.62 -4.29
C ALA A 86 -8.15 -10.82 -4.23
N TRP A 87 -8.55 -11.96 -3.65
CA TRP A 87 -7.75 -13.17 -3.78
C TRP A 87 -7.72 -13.65 -5.21
N SER A 88 -6.53 -13.71 -5.81
CA SER A 88 -6.34 -14.13 -7.19
C SER A 88 -5.87 -15.58 -7.27
N SER A 89 -6.71 -16.45 -7.82
CA SER A 89 -6.32 -17.83 -8.13
C SER A 89 -5.23 -17.91 -9.20
N PHE A 90 -5.12 -16.88 -10.05
CA PHE A 90 -4.03 -16.79 -11.03
C PHE A 90 -2.69 -16.52 -10.33
N LEU A 91 -2.63 -15.55 -9.42
CA LEU A 91 -1.41 -15.26 -8.64
C LEU A 91 -1.04 -16.45 -7.77
N GLU A 92 -1.98 -17.04 -7.05
CA GLU A 92 -1.74 -18.24 -6.23
C GLU A 92 -1.12 -19.38 -7.05
N LYS A 93 -1.65 -19.65 -8.23
CA LYS A 93 -1.18 -20.76 -9.07
C LYS A 93 0.20 -20.51 -9.68
N ASN A 94 0.52 -19.28 -10.06
CA ASN A 94 1.74 -18.97 -10.82
C ASN A 94 2.87 -18.45 -9.93
N PHE A 95 2.56 -17.83 -8.78
CA PHE A 95 3.50 -17.12 -7.91
C PHE A 95 3.35 -17.47 -6.42
N GLY A 96 2.46 -18.41 -6.09
CA GLY A 96 2.25 -18.88 -4.71
C GLY A 96 1.20 -18.10 -3.92
N SER A 97 0.83 -18.66 -2.75
CA SER A 97 -0.19 -18.11 -1.86
C SER A 97 0.19 -16.74 -1.30
N LYS A 98 1.49 -16.50 -1.08
CA LYS A 98 2.02 -15.21 -0.62
C LYS A 98 1.67 -14.10 -1.61
N ALA A 99 1.91 -14.29 -2.92
CA ALA A 99 1.60 -13.29 -3.94
C ALA A 99 0.10 -12.97 -3.99
N ALA A 100 -0.76 -13.99 -3.92
CA ALA A 100 -2.21 -13.80 -3.86
C ALA A 100 -2.65 -13.02 -2.60
N MET A 101 -2.05 -13.34 -1.45
CA MET A 101 -2.29 -12.63 -0.19
C MET A 101 -1.77 -11.20 -0.24
N CYS A 102 -0.57 -10.97 -0.78
CA CYS A 102 -0.02 -9.61 -0.93
C CYS A 102 -0.92 -8.74 -1.79
N PHE A 103 -1.45 -9.25 -2.90
CA PHE A 103 -2.43 -8.49 -3.69
C PHE A 103 -3.74 -8.27 -2.93
N ALA A 104 -4.26 -9.28 -2.24
CA ALA A 104 -5.52 -9.16 -1.51
C ALA A 104 -5.43 -8.15 -0.36
N ALA A 105 -4.42 -8.26 0.51
CA ALA A 105 -4.21 -7.35 1.62
C ALA A 105 -3.78 -5.95 1.16
N GLY A 106 -2.81 -5.89 0.26
CA GLY A 106 -2.26 -4.65 -0.26
C GLY A 106 -3.28 -3.83 -1.04
N SER A 107 -4.20 -4.47 -1.78
CA SER A 107 -5.25 -3.75 -2.50
C SER A 107 -6.21 -2.99 -1.58
N ASP A 108 -6.55 -3.53 -0.40
CA ASP A 108 -7.36 -2.82 0.58
C ASP A 108 -6.62 -1.61 1.17
N ILE A 109 -5.33 -1.80 1.49
CA ILE A 109 -4.51 -0.74 2.07
C ILE A 109 -4.31 0.38 1.04
N LEU A 110 -3.91 0.01 -0.19
CA LEU A 110 -3.71 0.96 -1.28
C LEU A 110 -4.99 1.71 -1.62
N TRP A 111 -6.13 1.02 -1.65
CA TRP A 111 -7.45 1.64 -1.86
C TRP A 111 -7.75 2.73 -0.85
N ASP A 112 -7.48 2.46 0.44
CA ASP A 112 -7.72 3.44 1.49
C ASP A 112 -6.73 4.60 1.44
N ASN A 113 -5.46 4.34 1.12
CA ASN A 113 -4.44 5.37 0.97
C ASN A 113 -4.78 6.32 -0.19
N ILE A 114 -5.18 5.77 -1.35
CA ILE A 114 -5.64 6.57 -2.49
C ILE A 114 -6.87 7.42 -2.11
N ASN A 115 -7.85 6.83 -1.43
CA ASN A 115 -9.05 7.58 -1.04
C ASN A 115 -8.73 8.72 -0.07
N GLN A 116 -7.87 8.50 0.91
CA GLN A 116 -7.45 9.53 1.85
C GLN A 116 -6.78 10.71 1.12
N ASP A 117 -5.82 10.42 0.24
CA ASP A 117 -5.11 11.44 -0.51
C ASP A 117 -6.05 12.21 -1.46
N MET A 118 -6.98 11.51 -2.11
CA MET A 118 -8.00 12.15 -2.95
C MET A 118 -8.93 13.08 -2.17
N GLU A 119 -9.36 12.70 -0.96
CA GLU A 119 -10.18 13.56 -0.10
C GLU A 119 -9.45 14.86 0.27
N GLU A 120 -8.15 14.76 0.61
CA GLU A 120 -7.34 15.93 0.93
C GLU A 120 -7.10 16.81 -0.32
N LEU A 121 -6.74 16.21 -1.45
CA LEU A 121 -6.54 16.94 -2.71
C LEU A 121 -7.83 17.61 -3.21
N ALA A 122 -9.01 17.03 -2.97
CA ALA A 122 -10.28 17.62 -3.34
C ALA A 122 -10.56 18.97 -2.60
N ALA A 123 -9.97 19.13 -1.42
CA ALA A 123 -10.07 20.37 -0.64
C ALA A 123 -9.00 21.42 -1.06
N MET A 124 -8.05 21.06 -1.92
CA MET A 124 -6.95 21.90 -2.36
C MET A 124 -7.22 22.53 -3.75
N PRO A 125 -6.44 23.56 -4.15
CA PRO A 125 -6.55 24.13 -5.49
C PRO A 125 -6.35 23.06 -6.58
N LYS A 126 -7.04 23.23 -7.72
CA LYS A 126 -6.88 22.34 -8.88
C LYS A 126 -5.41 22.29 -9.33
N GLY A 127 -4.89 21.07 -9.54
CA GLY A 127 -3.50 20.84 -9.90
C GLY A 127 -2.57 20.61 -8.69
N SER A 128 -3.10 20.62 -7.47
CA SER A 128 -2.35 20.15 -6.30
C SER A 128 -2.05 18.66 -6.41
N HIS A 129 -0.96 18.23 -5.79
CA HIS A 129 -0.44 16.87 -5.87
C HIS A 129 0.00 16.35 -4.49
N ILE A 130 0.20 15.02 -4.36
CA ILE A 130 0.50 14.39 -3.07
C ILE A 130 1.78 14.92 -2.41
N GLY A 131 2.76 15.39 -3.16
CA GLY A 131 3.96 16.02 -2.61
C GLY A 131 3.68 17.26 -1.74
N GLN A 132 2.50 17.89 -1.91
CA GLN A 132 2.05 19.05 -1.13
C GLN A 132 1.20 18.67 0.07
N LEU A 133 0.78 17.41 0.18
CA LEU A 133 0.03 16.93 1.35
C LEU A 133 0.93 16.90 2.59
N GLY A 134 0.35 17.22 3.73
CA GLY A 134 1.02 17.10 5.01
C GLY A 134 1.28 15.64 5.38
N VAL A 135 0.31 14.78 5.05
CA VAL A 135 0.33 13.34 5.30
C VAL A 135 -0.09 12.63 4.02
N SER A 136 0.69 11.67 3.58
CA SER A 136 0.34 10.76 2.48
C SER A 136 1.22 9.53 2.61
N TRP A 137 0.63 8.33 2.59
CA TRP A 137 1.37 7.09 2.61
C TRP A 137 2.05 6.85 1.26
N LEU A 138 1.36 7.10 0.16
CA LEU A 138 1.94 7.01 -1.19
C LEU A 138 3.16 7.91 -1.38
N LYS A 139 3.25 9.03 -0.66
CA LYS A 139 4.41 9.91 -0.69
C LYS A 139 5.66 9.27 -0.11
N GLU A 140 5.53 8.31 0.81
CA GLU A 140 6.65 7.60 1.42
C GLU A 140 7.15 6.46 0.51
N ASP A 141 6.26 5.87 -0.29
CA ASP A 141 6.55 4.72 -1.14
C ASP A 141 7.01 5.11 -2.56
N LEU A 142 6.88 6.38 -2.91
CA LEU A 142 7.20 6.86 -4.25
C LEU A 142 8.40 7.81 -4.27
N PRO A 143 9.25 7.74 -5.32
CA PRO A 143 10.37 8.65 -5.49
C PRO A 143 9.91 10.12 -5.59
N GLU A 144 10.68 11.03 -4.99
CA GLU A 144 10.33 12.45 -4.89
C GLU A 144 10.04 13.12 -6.25
N GLN A 145 10.75 12.71 -7.31
CA GLN A 145 10.57 13.26 -8.65
C GLN A 145 9.19 12.97 -9.26
N PHE A 146 8.50 11.94 -8.79
CA PHE A 146 7.18 11.56 -9.29
C PHE A 146 6.03 12.19 -8.51
N LEU A 147 6.25 12.64 -7.28
CA LEU A 147 5.18 13.15 -6.41
C LEU A 147 4.36 14.27 -7.04
N VAL A 148 4.97 15.07 -7.93
CA VAL A 148 4.31 16.16 -8.65
C VAL A 148 3.30 15.68 -9.69
N HIS A 149 3.40 14.42 -10.13
CA HIS A 149 2.52 13.81 -11.13
C HIS A 149 1.28 13.18 -10.50
N TYR A 150 1.31 12.92 -9.19
CA TYR A 150 0.22 12.28 -8.45
C TYR A 150 -0.76 13.34 -7.96
N ASN A 151 -1.55 13.88 -8.89
CA ASN A 151 -2.65 14.77 -8.62
C ASN A 151 -3.97 13.99 -8.47
N TYR A 152 -5.07 14.69 -8.17
CA TYR A 152 -6.39 14.09 -8.01
C TYR A 152 -6.81 13.23 -9.23
N GLU A 153 -6.56 13.72 -10.44
CA GLU A 153 -6.98 13.04 -11.69
C GLU A 153 -6.21 11.75 -11.88
N PHE A 154 -4.91 11.75 -11.59
CA PHE A 154 -4.09 10.54 -11.67
C PHE A 154 -4.46 9.53 -10.59
N LEU A 155 -4.66 9.94 -9.34
CA LEU A 155 -5.11 9.06 -8.27
C LEU A 155 -6.49 8.46 -8.56
N TYR A 156 -7.41 9.24 -9.13
CA TYR A 156 -8.70 8.72 -9.56
C TYR A 156 -8.55 7.62 -10.62
N ARG A 157 -7.66 7.81 -11.60
CA ARG A 157 -7.34 6.80 -12.62
C ARG A 157 -6.73 5.56 -11.99
N MET A 158 -5.74 5.70 -11.12
CA MET A 158 -5.13 4.60 -10.35
C MET A 158 -6.20 3.81 -9.59
N LYS A 159 -7.11 4.50 -8.92
CA LYS A 159 -8.24 3.88 -8.22
C LYS A 159 -9.15 3.07 -9.15
N CYS A 160 -9.45 3.58 -10.34
CA CYS A 160 -10.27 2.85 -11.31
C CYS A 160 -9.56 1.57 -11.79
N VAL A 161 -8.26 1.66 -12.09
CA VAL A 161 -7.46 0.50 -12.51
C VAL A 161 -7.33 -0.52 -11.38
N LEU A 162 -7.08 -0.09 -10.15
CA LEU A 162 -7.06 -0.97 -8.98
C LEU A 162 -8.39 -1.71 -8.83
N TYR A 163 -9.52 -1.01 -9.01
CA TYR A 163 -10.84 -1.65 -8.96
C TYR A 163 -11.00 -2.72 -10.06
N GLU A 164 -10.58 -2.43 -11.31
CA GLU A 164 -10.60 -3.42 -12.38
C GLU A 164 -9.75 -4.65 -12.04
N MET A 165 -8.57 -4.46 -11.46
CA MET A 165 -7.69 -5.56 -11.07
C MET A 165 -8.29 -6.40 -9.92
N ILE A 166 -8.98 -5.78 -8.97
CA ILE A 166 -9.74 -6.50 -7.93
C ILE A 166 -10.86 -7.35 -8.57
N GLU A 167 -11.56 -6.82 -9.57
CA GLU A 167 -12.57 -7.61 -10.31
C GLU A 167 -11.92 -8.78 -11.07
N TRP A 168 -10.76 -8.58 -11.72
CA TRP A 168 -10.03 -9.68 -12.39
C TRP A 168 -9.65 -10.78 -11.38
N ALA A 169 -9.16 -10.41 -10.20
CA ALA A 169 -8.84 -11.37 -9.14
C ALA A 169 -10.08 -12.15 -8.71
N HIS A 170 -11.20 -11.45 -8.49
CA HIS A 170 -12.47 -12.06 -8.10
C HIS A 170 -13.03 -13.03 -9.14
N GLU A 171 -12.89 -12.69 -10.41
CA GLU A 171 -13.34 -13.53 -11.54
C GLU A 171 -12.37 -14.68 -11.86
N GLY A 172 -11.21 -14.73 -11.23
CA GLY A 172 -10.15 -15.69 -11.52
C GLY A 172 -9.47 -15.47 -12.88
N SER A 173 -9.52 -14.23 -13.37
CA SER A 173 -8.90 -13.82 -14.62
C SER A 173 -7.38 -13.72 -14.49
N ASP A 174 -6.69 -13.66 -15.64
CA ASP A 174 -5.26 -13.43 -15.72
C ASP A 174 -4.92 -12.04 -15.16
N MET A 175 -3.99 -12.01 -14.20
CA MET A 175 -3.56 -10.79 -13.51
C MET A 175 -2.31 -10.16 -14.12
N LYS A 176 -1.95 -10.52 -15.36
CA LYS A 176 -0.80 -9.89 -16.02
C LYS A 176 -1.04 -8.40 -16.24
N ALA A 177 -0.04 -7.60 -15.84
CA ALA A 177 -0.05 -6.20 -16.16
C ALA A 177 0.17 -5.99 -17.67
N HIS A 178 -0.60 -5.08 -18.25
CA HIS A 178 -0.50 -4.67 -19.65
C HIS A 178 -0.15 -3.18 -19.77
N THR A 179 0.07 -2.52 -18.66
CA THR A 179 0.45 -1.11 -18.58
C THR A 179 1.37 -0.89 -17.38
N VAL A 180 2.21 0.16 -17.45
CA VAL A 180 3.07 0.55 -16.31
C VAL A 180 2.23 0.87 -15.08
N LEU A 181 1.05 1.47 -15.26
CA LEU A 181 0.16 1.78 -14.14
C LEU A 181 -0.35 0.52 -13.43
N GLN A 182 -0.65 -0.54 -14.16
CA GLN A 182 -1.06 -1.81 -13.56
C GLN A 182 0.09 -2.46 -12.79
N GLU A 183 1.31 -2.40 -13.33
CA GLU A 183 2.48 -2.90 -12.64
C GLU A 183 2.80 -2.07 -11.39
N LEU A 184 2.70 -0.74 -11.47
CA LEU A 184 2.82 0.13 -10.31
C LEU A 184 1.82 -0.24 -9.21
N ILE A 185 0.59 -0.56 -9.57
CA ILE A 185 -0.43 -0.98 -8.60
C ILE A 185 -0.04 -2.30 -7.93
N LEU A 186 0.45 -3.29 -8.69
CA LEU A 186 0.94 -4.55 -8.14
C LEU A 186 2.13 -4.31 -7.20
N TYR A 187 3.08 -3.49 -7.63
CA TYR A 187 4.23 -3.10 -6.80
C TYR A 187 3.79 -2.45 -5.49
N LEU A 188 2.93 -1.44 -5.53
CA LEU A 188 2.44 -0.77 -4.32
C LEU A 188 1.63 -1.70 -3.42
N CYS A 189 0.82 -2.60 -3.99
CA CYS A 189 0.12 -3.62 -3.20
C CYS A 189 1.09 -4.56 -2.49
N ASN A 190 2.18 -4.95 -3.17
CA ASN A 190 3.21 -5.77 -2.54
C ASN A 190 3.92 -5.04 -1.40
N GLU A 191 4.38 -3.80 -1.61
CA GLU A 191 5.05 -2.98 -0.58
C GLU A 191 4.18 -2.79 0.67
N GLU A 192 2.91 -2.47 0.48
CA GLU A 192 1.96 -2.32 1.59
C GLU A 192 1.72 -3.65 2.33
N ALA A 193 1.63 -4.76 1.61
CA ALA A 193 1.45 -6.08 2.21
C ALA A 193 2.70 -6.56 2.95
N GLU A 194 3.90 -6.37 2.38
CA GLU A 194 5.17 -6.70 3.07
C GLU A 194 5.31 -5.89 4.36
N THR A 195 4.95 -4.61 4.34
CA THR A 195 4.90 -3.80 5.56
C THR A 195 3.94 -4.40 6.61
N LEU A 196 2.77 -4.88 6.18
CA LEU A 196 1.81 -5.55 7.05
C LEU A 196 2.38 -6.85 7.63
N ILE A 197 3.02 -7.67 6.80
CA ILE A 197 3.67 -8.94 7.18
C ILE A 197 4.75 -8.68 8.24
N GLU A 198 5.65 -7.72 8.00
CA GLU A 198 6.70 -7.35 8.95
C GLU A 198 6.12 -6.95 10.31
N MET A 199 5.03 -6.18 10.31
CA MET A 199 4.37 -5.71 11.53
C MET A 199 3.69 -6.82 12.32
N CYS A 200 3.27 -7.90 11.65
CA CYS A 200 2.66 -9.07 12.27
C CYS A 200 3.67 -10.14 12.71
N GLY A 201 4.98 -9.86 12.60
CA GLY A 201 6.02 -10.83 12.97
C GLY A 201 6.33 -11.88 11.88
N GLY A 202 5.83 -11.67 10.68
CA GLY A 202 6.09 -12.52 9.51
C GLY A 202 4.90 -13.42 9.13
N LEU A 203 5.12 -14.23 8.11
CA LEU A 203 4.22 -15.31 7.71
C LEU A 203 4.47 -16.57 8.55
N ASP A 204 3.48 -17.46 8.64
CA ASP A 204 3.64 -18.73 9.35
C ASP A 204 4.74 -19.59 8.69
N GLU A 205 5.52 -20.36 9.52
CA GLU A 205 6.71 -21.06 9.04
C GLU A 205 6.41 -22.18 8.04
N ALA A 206 5.17 -22.70 8.05
CA ALA A 206 4.72 -23.71 7.10
C ALA A 206 4.71 -23.21 5.65
N GLU A 207 4.62 -21.90 5.43
CA GLU A 207 4.54 -21.28 4.10
C GLU A 207 5.88 -20.77 3.56
N LYS A 208 6.91 -20.71 4.43
CA LYS A 208 8.26 -20.23 4.02
C LYS A 208 9.02 -21.19 3.11
N GLU A 209 8.66 -22.49 3.08
CA GLU A 209 9.35 -23.48 2.27
C GLU A 209 8.86 -23.57 0.81
N GLU A 210 7.69 -23.02 0.49
CA GLU A 210 7.12 -23.06 -0.87
C GLU A 210 7.46 -21.83 -1.73
N ASP A 211 7.98 -20.75 -1.13
CA ASP A 211 8.04 -19.42 -1.76
C ASP A 211 9.46 -18.92 -2.08
N LEU A 212 10.36 -19.80 -2.54
CA LEU A 212 11.73 -19.39 -2.90
C LEU A 212 11.82 -18.40 -4.10
N ASP A 213 10.75 -18.31 -4.91
CA ASP A 213 10.68 -17.44 -6.10
C ASP A 213 9.62 -16.32 -5.99
N SER A 214 8.96 -16.14 -4.84
CA SER A 214 7.80 -15.24 -4.71
C SER A 214 8.17 -13.77 -4.52
N GLU A 215 9.44 -13.44 -4.28
CA GLU A 215 9.86 -12.06 -4.05
C GLU A 215 9.84 -11.21 -5.34
N ASP A 216 9.98 -11.87 -6.50
CA ASP A 216 10.17 -11.21 -7.79
C ASP A 216 8.90 -11.17 -8.67
N TRP A 217 7.76 -11.73 -8.20
CA TRP A 217 6.54 -11.86 -9.00
C TRP A 217 6.02 -10.53 -9.58
N VAL A 218 6.33 -9.43 -8.94
CA VAL A 218 5.91 -8.08 -9.36
C VAL A 218 6.74 -7.58 -10.54
N PHE A 219 7.97 -8.09 -10.70
CA PHE A 219 8.95 -7.57 -11.65
C PHE A 219 8.99 -8.36 -12.96
N ASP A 220 8.31 -9.51 -13.03
CA ASP A 220 8.35 -10.42 -14.18
C ASP A 220 7.58 -9.92 -15.43
N LEU A 221 7.08 -8.70 -15.41
CA LEU A 221 6.10 -8.24 -16.40
C LEU A 221 6.65 -7.25 -17.43
N LEU A 222 7.80 -6.69 -17.21
CA LEU A 222 8.44 -5.71 -18.09
C LEU A 222 9.84 -6.15 -18.52
N ASP A 223 10.00 -7.18 -19.31
CA ASP A 223 11.30 -7.61 -19.88
C ASP A 223 12.54 -7.00 -19.15
N ASP A 224 13.26 -6.05 -19.80
CA ASP A 224 14.45 -5.39 -19.23
C ASP A 224 14.13 -4.09 -18.46
N GLU A 225 12.87 -3.65 -18.37
CA GLU A 225 12.50 -2.35 -17.80
C GLU A 225 11.32 -2.51 -16.82
N ASP A 226 11.59 -3.04 -15.64
CA ASP A 226 10.62 -3.17 -14.56
C ASP A 226 10.14 -1.80 -14.01
N ILE A 227 9.11 -1.83 -13.16
CA ILE A 227 8.55 -0.62 -12.54
C ILE A 227 9.61 0.16 -11.73
N ILE A 228 10.56 -0.52 -11.11
CA ILE A 228 11.65 0.11 -10.35
C ILE A 228 12.49 0.97 -11.29
N THR A 229 12.84 0.47 -12.46
CA THR A 229 13.56 1.24 -13.48
C THR A 229 12.76 2.47 -13.92
N CYS A 230 11.44 2.33 -14.14
CA CYS A 230 10.58 3.46 -14.45
C CYS A 230 10.55 4.49 -13.32
N LEU A 231 10.42 4.06 -12.08
CA LEU A 231 10.28 4.95 -10.91
C LEU A 231 11.59 5.68 -10.55
N TYR A 232 12.76 5.04 -10.68
CA TYR A 232 14.02 5.59 -10.21
C TYR A 232 14.91 6.17 -11.31
N SER A 233 14.48 6.12 -12.57
CA SER A 233 15.21 6.69 -13.70
C SER A 233 14.65 8.03 -14.15
N ASN A 234 15.52 9.05 -14.25
CA ASN A 234 15.16 10.33 -14.87
C ASN A 234 14.96 10.24 -16.39
N ARG A 235 15.37 9.13 -17.02
CA ARG A 235 15.26 8.90 -18.46
C ARG A 235 13.82 8.98 -18.95
N TYR A 236 12.87 8.53 -18.13
CA TYR A 236 11.44 8.46 -18.49
C TYR A 236 10.66 9.73 -18.14
N LEU A 237 11.31 10.74 -17.63
CA LEU A 237 10.70 12.06 -17.36
C LEU A 237 10.64 12.96 -18.60
N THR A 238 11.25 12.56 -19.73
CA THR A 238 11.21 13.34 -20.98
C THR A 238 10.00 12.97 -21.83
N GLU A 239 9.26 13.98 -22.30
CA GLU A 239 8.00 13.82 -23.04
C GLU A 239 8.09 13.00 -24.33
N ASP A 240 9.29 12.91 -24.93
CA ASP A 240 9.55 12.14 -26.14
C ASP A 240 9.86 10.66 -25.88
N ASN A 241 9.95 10.23 -24.63
CA ASN A 241 10.11 8.83 -24.28
C ASN A 241 8.75 8.11 -24.26
N ILE A 242 8.68 6.92 -24.87
CA ILE A 242 7.45 6.12 -24.91
C ILE A 242 6.96 5.70 -23.51
N TYR A 243 7.88 5.57 -22.54
CA TYR A 243 7.59 5.25 -21.14
C TYR A 243 7.37 6.50 -20.28
N HIS A 244 7.21 7.68 -20.91
CA HIS A 244 6.89 8.88 -20.16
C HIS A 244 5.62 8.69 -19.32
N PHE A 245 5.59 9.29 -18.15
CA PHE A 245 4.50 9.15 -17.17
C PHE A 245 3.09 9.32 -17.78
N SER A 246 2.92 10.20 -18.77
CA SER A 246 1.64 10.43 -19.44
C SER A 246 1.09 9.21 -20.19
N HIS A 247 1.93 8.20 -20.45
CA HIS A 247 1.59 6.98 -21.20
C HIS A 247 1.45 5.75 -20.30
N TRP A 248 1.62 5.86 -19.02
CA TRP A 248 1.67 4.72 -18.11
C TRP A 248 0.39 3.88 -18.06
N ASP A 249 -0.72 4.39 -18.52
CA ASP A 249 -2.00 3.70 -18.63
C ASP A 249 -2.34 3.25 -20.06
N GLU A 250 -1.44 3.44 -21.04
CA GLU A 250 -1.67 3.12 -22.43
C GLU A 250 -1.18 1.70 -22.75
N ARG A 251 -2.10 0.79 -23.03
CA ARG A 251 -1.80 -0.63 -23.32
C ARG A 251 -0.90 -0.84 -24.52
N GLN A 252 -0.90 0.04 -25.50
CA GLN A 252 -0.16 -0.09 -26.74
C GLN A 252 1.36 -0.24 -26.57
N PHE A 253 1.90 0.10 -25.39
CA PHE A 253 3.33 0.00 -25.11
C PHE A 253 3.73 -1.35 -24.51
N TRP A 254 2.76 -2.22 -24.16
CA TRP A 254 2.96 -3.43 -23.39
C TRP A 254 2.42 -4.68 -24.07
N VAL A 255 1.75 -4.51 -25.18
CA VAL A 255 1.25 -5.67 -25.96
C VAL A 255 2.41 -6.20 -26.76
N ASP A 256 2.86 -7.41 -26.47
CA ASP A 256 3.79 -8.14 -27.30
C ASP A 256 3.29 -8.12 -28.75
N SER A 257 4.15 -7.72 -29.65
CA SER A 257 3.87 -7.70 -31.09
C SER A 257 3.73 -9.11 -31.72
N GLU A 258 3.72 -10.15 -30.91
CA GLU A 258 3.60 -11.57 -31.28
C GLU A 258 2.26 -12.21 -30.88
N ALA A 259 1.19 -11.44 -30.75
CA ALA A 259 -0.16 -11.98 -30.60
C ALA A 259 -0.93 -12.03 -31.91
#